data_4959be417291a9cd057eee1674cb8306
#
_entry.id   4959be417291a9cd057eee1674cb8306
#
_cell.length_a   1.000
_cell.length_b   1.000
_cell.length_c   1.000
_cell.angle_alpha   90.00
_cell.angle_beta   90.00
_cell.angle_gamma   90.00
#
_symmetry.space_group_name_H-M   'P 1'
#
loop_
_entity.id
_entity.type
_entity.pdbx_description
1 polymer ?
#
loop_
_entity_poly.entity_id
_entity_poly.type
_entity_poly.pdbx_seq_one_letter_code
_entity_poly.pdbx_strand_id
1 'polypeptide(L)'
;MIVLEDLVRDRGSRYAASGGVVSSRAEIDAFLAALRRRRKFDKATHHSWAALLADGPMKNDDGESGAGAVILKMLEREGTQNRIVVVTRWYGGVHLGGDRFAHIVTCTRAALAALRDAADGSP
;
A
#
# COMPACT_ATOMS: atom_id res chain seq x y z
N MET A 1 11.32 -4.86 3.32
CA MET A 1 9.84 -4.73 3.36
C MET A 1 9.43 -4.18 4.70
N ILE A 2 8.70 -3.09 4.71
CA ILE A 2 8.09 -2.52 5.91
C ILE A 2 6.64 -2.98 5.93
N VAL A 3 6.14 -3.44 7.07
CA VAL A 3 4.74 -3.85 7.22
C VAL A 3 4.18 -3.22 8.49
N LEU A 4 3.11 -2.46 8.32
CA LEU A 4 2.41 -1.75 9.39
C LEU A 4 0.99 -2.31 9.49
N GLU A 5 0.72 -3.06 10.55
CA GLU A 5 -0.57 -3.70 10.75
C GLU A 5 -1.50 -2.84 11.62
N ASP A 6 -2.78 -3.13 11.54
CA ASP A 6 -3.82 -2.52 12.38
C ASP A 6 -3.82 -0.99 12.35
N LEU A 7 -3.62 -0.42 11.16
CA LEU A 7 -3.62 1.04 11.02
C LEU A 7 -5.01 1.65 11.12
N VAL A 8 -6.02 0.96 10.61
CA VAL A 8 -7.42 1.41 10.64
C VAL A 8 -8.32 0.20 10.89
N ARG A 9 -9.33 0.40 11.71
CA ARG A 9 -10.46 -0.51 11.86
C ARG A 9 -11.75 0.28 11.70
N ASP A 10 -12.63 -0.18 10.82
CA ASP A 10 -13.87 0.53 10.55
C ASP A 10 -14.95 -0.48 10.15
N ARG A 11 -16.03 -0.53 10.93
CA ARG A 11 -17.20 -1.38 10.66
C ARG A 11 -16.82 -2.83 10.28
N GLY A 12 -15.86 -3.40 11.02
CA GLY A 12 -15.37 -4.76 10.79
C GLY A 12 -14.25 -4.89 9.76
N SER A 13 -14.05 -3.93 8.88
CA SER A 13 -12.90 -3.90 7.98
C SER A 13 -11.64 -3.51 8.72
N ARG A 14 -10.51 -4.09 8.31
CA ARG A 14 -9.19 -3.77 8.83
C ARG A 14 -8.27 -3.40 7.68
N TYR A 15 -7.34 -2.48 7.96
CA TYR A 15 -6.38 -2.00 6.98
C TYR A 15 -4.96 -2.08 7.52
N ALA A 16 -4.06 -2.45 6.63
CA ALA A 16 -2.62 -2.42 6.86
C ALA A 16 -1.95 -1.75 5.67
N ALA A 17 -0.71 -1.33 5.85
CA ALA A 17 0.10 -0.81 4.76
C ALA A 17 1.46 -1.47 4.77
N SER A 18 2.05 -1.61 3.60
CA SER A 18 3.41 -2.11 3.44
C SER A 18 4.13 -1.32 2.36
N GLY A 19 5.44 -1.38 2.38
CA GLY A 19 6.24 -0.66 1.40
C GLY A 19 7.67 -1.15 1.36
N GLY A 20 8.35 -0.80 0.29
CA GLY A 20 9.73 -1.19 0.09
C GLY A 20 10.31 -0.67 -1.20
N VAL A 21 11.57 -0.99 -1.44
CA VAL A 21 12.29 -0.59 -2.64
C VAL A 21 11.93 -1.52 -3.79
N VAL A 22 11.51 -0.93 -4.90
CA VAL A 22 11.28 -1.63 -6.17
C VAL A 22 11.76 -0.73 -7.30
N SER A 23 12.38 -1.31 -8.32
CA SER A 23 12.85 -0.55 -9.48
C SER A 23 12.35 -1.11 -10.82
N SER A 24 11.58 -2.20 -10.78
CA SER A 24 11.06 -2.85 -11.98
C SER A 24 9.73 -3.53 -11.70
N ARG A 25 9.00 -3.88 -12.77
CA ARG A 25 7.78 -4.69 -12.64
C ARG A 25 8.04 -6.03 -11.99
N ALA A 26 9.16 -6.66 -12.33
CA ALA A 26 9.53 -7.95 -11.72
C ALA A 26 9.71 -7.83 -10.21
N GLU A 27 10.32 -6.74 -9.75
CA GLU A 27 10.49 -6.49 -8.31
C GLU A 27 9.17 -6.18 -7.62
N ILE A 28 8.25 -5.50 -8.29
CA ILE A 28 6.89 -5.30 -7.78
C ILE A 28 6.20 -6.65 -7.59
N ASP A 29 6.24 -7.51 -8.59
CA ASP A 29 5.63 -8.83 -8.51
C ASP A 29 6.25 -9.67 -7.39
N ALA A 30 7.56 -9.60 -7.21
CA ALA A 30 8.27 -10.28 -6.13
C ALA A 30 7.86 -9.75 -4.76
N PHE A 31 7.69 -8.43 -4.63
CA PHE A 31 7.23 -7.80 -3.40
C PHE A 31 5.83 -8.30 -3.01
N LEU A 32 4.91 -8.27 -3.97
CA LEU A 32 3.53 -8.74 -3.75
C LEU A 32 3.49 -10.21 -3.40
N ALA A 33 4.30 -11.04 -4.05
CA ALA A 33 4.41 -12.46 -3.74
C ALA A 33 4.92 -12.68 -2.32
N ALA A 34 5.94 -11.93 -1.91
CA ALA A 34 6.48 -12.00 -0.55
C ALA A 34 5.45 -11.57 0.50
N LEU A 35 4.69 -10.53 0.22
CA LEU A 35 3.63 -10.08 1.11
C LEU A 35 2.56 -11.18 1.28
N ARG A 36 2.15 -11.81 0.19
CA ARG A 36 1.16 -12.89 0.21
C ARG A 36 1.64 -14.18 0.87
N ARG A 37 2.94 -14.38 1.01
CA ARG A 37 3.47 -15.52 1.79
C ARG A 37 3.22 -15.37 3.29
N ARG A 38 2.95 -14.17 3.75
CA ARG A 38 2.51 -13.95 5.13
C ARG A 38 1.08 -14.45 5.24
N ARG A 39 0.85 -15.44 6.09
CA ARG A 39 -0.42 -16.17 6.17
C ARG A 39 -1.64 -15.27 6.32
N LYS A 40 -1.53 -14.26 7.16
CA LYS A 40 -2.60 -13.29 7.39
C LYS A 40 -2.91 -12.49 6.12
N PHE A 41 -1.88 -12.06 5.40
CA PHE A 41 -2.01 -11.24 4.19
C PHE A 41 -2.53 -12.05 3.00
N ASP A 42 -2.24 -13.34 2.94
CA ASP A 42 -2.78 -14.21 1.90
C ASP A 42 -4.31 -14.26 1.93
N LYS A 43 -4.90 -14.06 3.10
CA LYS A 43 -6.37 -14.08 3.30
C LYS A 43 -7.03 -12.72 3.11
N ALA A 44 -6.28 -11.68 2.82
CA ALA A 44 -6.84 -10.35 2.63
C ALA A 44 -7.69 -10.26 1.37
N THR A 45 -8.64 -9.33 1.39
CA THR A 45 -9.57 -9.11 0.29
C THR A 45 -8.93 -8.32 -0.84
N HIS A 46 -8.15 -7.30 -0.49
CA HIS A 46 -7.53 -6.40 -1.46
C HIS A 46 -6.10 -6.08 -1.06
N HIS A 47 -5.21 -6.03 -2.05
CA HIS A 47 -3.87 -5.47 -1.95
C HIS A 47 -3.72 -4.40 -3.04
N SER A 48 -4.21 -3.21 -2.76
CA SER A 48 -4.10 -2.07 -3.69
C SER A 48 -2.69 -1.51 -3.61
N TRP A 49 -2.12 -1.10 -4.73
CA TRP A 49 -0.75 -0.60 -4.70
C TRP A 49 -0.47 0.41 -5.79
N ALA A 50 0.62 1.15 -5.60
CA ALA A 50 1.21 2.01 -6.62
C ALA A 50 2.71 2.09 -6.42
N ALA A 51 3.42 2.37 -7.50
CA ALA A 51 4.85 2.62 -7.51
C ALA A 51 5.18 3.66 -8.57
N LEU A 52 6.15 4.50 -8.29
CA LEU A 52 6.64 5.50 -9.24
C LEU A 52 8.05 5.08 -9.66
N LEU A 53 8.13 4.39 -10.81
CA LEU A 53 9.39 3.88 -11.34
C LEU A 53 10.01 4.91 -12.29
N ALA A 54 11.29 4.71 -12.62
CA ALA A 54 11.97 5.55 -13.60
C ALA A 54 11.25 5.54 -14.97
N ASP A 55 10.65 4.41 -15.34
CA ASP A 55 9.89 4.25 -16.59
C ASP A 55 8.49 4.86 -16.53
N GLY A 56 8.05 5.28 -15.36
CA GLY A 56 6.73 5.86 -15.15
C GLY A 56 5.95 5.21 -14.04
N PRO A 57 4.72 5.69 -13.80
CA PRO A 57 3.88 5.20 -12.73
C PRO A 57 3.26 3.84 -13.06
N MET A 58 3.08 3.03 -12.02
CA MET A 58 2.32 1.78 -12.08
C MET A 58 1.38 1.71 -10.88
N LYS A 59 0.20 1.14 -11.09
CA LYS A 59 -0.79 1.00 -10.01
C LYS A 59 -1.75 -0.15 -10.28
N ASN A 60 -2.39 -0.61 -9.23
CA ASN A 60 -3.45 -1.61 -9.33
C ASN A 60 -4.38 -1.48 -8.13
N ASP A 61 -5.67 -1.42 -8.40
CA ASP A 61 -6.70 -1.33 -7.34
C ASP A 61 -6.91 -2.65 -6.62
N ASP A 62 -6.69 -3.76 -7.30
CA ASP A 62 -6.96 -5.11 -6.78
C ASP A 62 -8.38 -5.22 -6.18
N GLY A 63 -9.35 -4.68 -6.88
CA GLY A 63 -10.76 -4.70 -6.47
C GLY A 63 -11.21 -3.59 -5.53
N GLU A 64 -10.29 -2.82 -4.95
CA GLU A 64 -10.61 -1.63 -4.16
C GLU A 64 -10.65 -0.42 -5.07
N SER A 65 -11.79 -0.18 -5.70
CA SER A 65 -11.93 0.80 -6.79
C SER A 65 -11.38 2.18 -6.43
N GLY A 66 -10.46 2.68 -7.24
CA GLY A 66 -9.84 3.99 -7.08
C GLY A 66 -8.65 4.04 -6.13
N ALA A 67 -8.38 2.97 -5.40
CA ALA A 67 -7.32 2.97 -4.38
C ALA A 67 -5.93 3.17 -4.96
N GLY A 68 -5.63 2.52 -6.09
CA GLY A 68 -4.32 2.67 -6.74
C GLY A 68 -4.02 4.11 -7.13
N ALA A 69 -5.01 4.83 -7.65
CA ALA A 69 -4.87 6.23 -8.04
C ALA A 69 -4.60 7.14 -6.83
N VAL A 70 -5.25 6.88 -5.70
CA VAL A 70 -5.04 7.64 -4.46
C VAL A 70 -3.60 7.44 -3.97
N ILE A 71 -3.14 6.20 -3.93
CA ILE A 71 -1.76 5.88 -3.50
C ILE A 71 -0.75 6.57 -4.44
N LEU A 72 -0.94 6.41 -5.74
CA LEU A 72 -0.03 6.98 -6.74
C LEU A 72 0.08 8.50 -6.61
N LYS A 73 -1.04 9.19 -6.45
CA LYS A 73 -1.06 10.64 -6.29
C LYS A 73 -0.24 11.09 -5.09
N MET A 74 -0.28 10.35 -3.99
CA MET A 74 0.51 10.66 -2.81
C MET A 74 2.00 10.42 -3.04
N LEU A 75 2.37 9.35 -3.74
CA LEU A 75 3.76 9.11 -4.14
C LEU A 75 4.28 10.25 -5.02
N GLU A 76 3.48 10.69 -5.97
CA GLU A 76 3.85 11.79 -6.87
C GLU A 76 4.03 13.10 -6.12
N ARG A 77 3.13 13.42 -5.20
CA ARG A 77 3.21 14.65 -4.39
C ARG A 77 4.47 14.71 -3.53
N GLU A 78 4.90 13.58 -3.00
CA GLU A 78 6.11 13.51 -2.17
C GLU A 78 7.38 13.26 -2.99
N GLY A 79 7.25 13.06 -4.28
CA GLY A 79 8.40 12.73 -5.13
C GLY A 79 9.05 11.41 -4.76
N THR A 80 8.27 10.46 -4.24
CA THR A 80 8.78 9.16 -3.79
C THR A 80 8.94 8.25 -4.99
N GLN A 81 10.20 8.01 -5.38
CA GLN A 81 10.54 7.18 -6.53
C GLN A 81 11.15 5.86 -6.10
N ASN A 82 10.98 4.84 -6.97
CA ASN A 82 11.53 3.49 -6.77
C ASN A 82 11.12 2.88 -5.43
N ARG A 83 9.87 3.12 -5.05
CA ARG A 83 9.23 2.54 -3.88
C ARG A 83 7.83 2.07 -4.27
N ILE A 84 7.41 0.97 -3.67
CA ILE A 84 6.01 0.53 -3.72
C ILE A 84 5.36 0.84 -2.38
N VAL A 85 4.10 1.26 -2.43
CA VAL A 85 3.22 1.28 -1.26
C VAL A 85 2.03 0.39 -1.57
N VAL A 86 1.72 -0.53 -0.65
CA VAL A 86 0.57 -1.43 -0.73
C VAL A 86 -0.35 -1.13 0.44
N VAL A 87 -1.63 -0.94 0.15
CA VAL A 87 -2.67 -0.85 1.18
C VAL A 87 -3.49 -2.13 1.12
N THR A 88 -3.50 -2.86 2.22
CA THR A 88 -4.17 -4.14 2.34
C THR A 88 -5.44 -3.97 3.16
N ARG A 89 -6.55 -4.54 2.67
CA ARG A 89 -7.83 -4.53 3.38
C ARG A 89 -8.37 -5.93 3.55
N TRP A 90 -8.84 -6.21 4.77
CA TRP A 90 -9.68 -7.35 5.08
C TRP A 90 -11.11 -6.85 5.21
N TYR A 91 -11.96 -7.23 4.27
CA TYR A 91 -13.37 -6.79 4.24
C TYR A 91 -14.14 -7.35 5.45
N GLY A 92 -14.89 -6.49 6.12
CA GLY A 92 -15.62 -6.82 7.35
C GLY A 92 -17.12 -7.06 7.17
N GLY A 93 -17.61 -7.19 5.93
CA GLY A 93 -19.01 -7.44 5.66
C GLY A 93 -19.87 -6.19 5.45
N VAL A 94 -19.31 -4.99 5.63
CA VAL A 94 -20.01 -3.73 5.44
C VAL A 94 -19.27 -2.89 4.40
N HIS A 95 -19.98 -2.41 3.39
CA HIS A 95 -19.40 -1.50 2.41
C HIS A 95 -19.17 -0.13 3.04
N LEU A 96 -17.97 0.40 2.87
CA LEU A 96 -17.56 1.67 3.47
C LEU A 96 -17.80 2.88 2.55
N GLY A 97 -18.16 2.63 1.28
CA GLY A 97 -18.42 3.72 0.34
C GLY A 97 -17.22 4.66 0.21
N GLY A 98 -17.49 5.97 0.23
CA GLY A 98 -16.44 7.00 0.13
C GLY A 98 -15.47 7.04 1.30
N ASP A 99 -15.82 6.49 2.46
CA ASP A 99 -14.94 6.46 3.64
C ASP A 99 -13.67 5.65 3.38
N ARG A 100 -13.69 4.74 2.41
CA ARG A 100 -12.53 3.97 1.99
C ARG A 100 -11.34 4.86 1.64
N PHE A 101 -11.59 5.97 0.95
CA PHE A 101 -10.51 6.84 0.46
C PHE A 101 -9.75 7.51 1.60
N ALA A 102 -10.44 7.92 2.66
CA ALA A 102 -9.79 8.45 3.85
C ALA A 102 -8.86 7.40 4.49
N HIS A 103 -9.29 6.14 4.54
CA HIS A 103 -8.48 5.05 5.08
C HIS A 103 -7.26 4.75 4.20
N ILE A 104 -7.42 4.78 2.89
CA ILE A 104 -6.30 4.61 1.95
C ILE A 104 -5.27 5.72 2.14
N VAL A 105 -5.72 6.97 2.30
CA VAL A 105 -4.84 8.11 2.58
C VAL A 105 -4.08 7.91 3.89
N THR A 106 -4.78 7.54 4.96
CA THR A 106 -4.17 7.29 6.27
C THR A 106 -3.08 6.22 6.18
N CYS A 107 -3.38 5.11 5.53
CA CYS A 107 -2.45 3.99 5.38
C CYS A 107 -1.24 4.36 4.52
N THR A 108 -1.48 5.04 3.40
CA THR A 108 -0.40 5.48 2.51
C THR A 108 0.53 6.46 3.22
N ARG A 109 -0.03 7.40 3.97
CA ARG A 109 0.75 8.37 4.74
C ARG A 109 1.64 7.67 5.76
N ALA A 110 1.11 6.68 6.46
CA ALA A 110 1.88 5.90 7.43
C ALA A 110 3.04 5.14 6.77
N ALA A 111 2.78 4.52 5.62
CA ALA A 111 3.81 3.80 4.86
C ALA A 111 4.91 4.75 4.37
N LEU A 112 4.54 5.91 3.82
CA LEU A 112 5.50 6.91 3.36
C LEU A 112 6.37 7.43 4.50
N ALA A 113 5.79 7.68 5.66
CA ALA A 113 6.54 8.09 6.85
C ALA A 113 7.54 7.01 7.27
N ALA A 114 7.12 5.76 7.31
CA ALA A 114 7.98 4.63 7.66
C ALA A 114 9.12 4.44 6.66
N LEU A 115 8.85 4.63 5.37
CA LEU A 115 9.88 4.55 4.32
C LEU A 115 10.90 5.68 4.46
N ARG A 116 10.47 6.90 4.79
CA ARG A 116 11.39 8.02 5.05
C ARG A 116 12.26 7.73 6.27
N ASP A 117 11.66 7.27 7.36
CA ASP A 117 12.38 6.98 8.60
C ASP A 117 13.41 5.87 8.39
N ALA A 118 13.07 4.85 7.61
CA ALA A 118 14.01 3.76 7.30
C ALA A 118 15.19 4.27 6.48
N ALA A 119 14.98 5.18 5.54
CA ALA A 119 16.05 5.78 4.73
C ALA A 119 16.94 6.69 5.59
N ASP A 120 16.31 7.56 6.41
CA ASP A 120 17.02 8.55 7.22
C ASP A 120 17.72 7.89 8.42
N GLY A 121 17.14 6.82 8.96
CA GLY A 121 17.68 6.11 10.12
C GLY A 121 18.75 5.08 9.78
N SER A 122 19.10 4.92 8.52
CA SER A 122 20.15 3.97 8.12
C SER A 122 21.50 4.47 8.58
N PRO A 123 22.26 3.65 9.30
CA PRO A 123 23.62 4.02 9.71
C PRO A 123 24.54 4.15 8.51
#